data_b469078179df9aaf6f97759413d5b9b3
#
_entry.id   b469078179df9aaf6f97759413d5b9b3
#
_cell.length_a   1.000
_cell.length_b   1.000
_cell.length_c   1.000
_cell.angle_alpha   90.00
_cell.angle_beta   90.00
_cell.angle_gamma   90.00
#
_symmetry.space_group_name_H-M   'P 1'
#
loop_
_entity.id
_entity.type
_entity.pdbx_description
1 polymer ?
#
loop_
_entity_poly.entity_id
_entity_poly.type
_entity_poly.pdbx_seq_one_letter_code
_entity_poly.pdbx_strand_id
1 'polypeptide(L)'
;MPDSSKDTVPLYTIKVDDTELEPTEANFVHEIKVTNFLRLPDVCTLAVGYPAKKKDQGNPFQPLDDSSFKIGAKLEVKLGSTDETTTQTLFKGEIVTMEPDFQAGGVAMIVRAYDKAHRMLRSRKQRAFTNQTVSDIVTKICGEYSLSADTDASGDALDYVIQHNETDWDFIQRHATRIGFEFVVHDGRVRFGKPGEGAEELELRFPEELRSFRPRMTAVQQVDTVNVRGFDHKAKQQVVSSQSSPNQVTEAGISRDEVKGKFPGATLEIAGQSFRKSSEADDIAQAMLDRLANAYLAAEGSCAGNPKITAGVKLKISGVGQKYSGTYRVAKAVHTLRTSYTTHFSNSAGENTLVGQASGNGAGHGIDSLIVGLVTNNKDPDQMGRVKVKLPALSNEESFWVPVAVPAAGNERGLSMLPVQGEQVIIGFENGDPSHPYVLGSVFNGSDKPGSEMAVDDGSFALKSDHKALVAAKEDITIRTDAGKLIIQVKGGDVKETANAGQGGQGSYTGQFDGQFSVKASQAVQIESQMQVQIKAPQISIQAQGPLQLQGNPVQIDGGSAVTISGGIINLG
;
A
#
# COMPACT_ATOMS: atom_id res chain seq x y z
N MET A 1 45.55 36.81 -19.39
CA MET A 1 45.93 36.03 -18.19
C MET A 1 44.77 36.15 -17.25
N PRO A 2 44.14 35.09 -16.78
CA PRO A 2 43.11 35.21 -15.77
C PRO A 2 43.76 35.70 -14.49
N ASP A 3 43.12 36.65 -13.85
CA ASP A 3 43.52 37.28 -12.60
C ASP A 3 43.69 36.20 -11.53
N SER A 4 44.83 36.32 -10.80
CA SER A 4 45.26 35.38 -9.79
C SER A 4 44.11 35.04 -8.84
N SER A 5 43.89 33.75 -8.65
CA SER A 5 43.12 33.20 -7.56
C SER A 5 43.32 34.04 -6.30
N LYS A 6 42.33 34.80 -5.88
CA LYS A 6 42.25 35.25 -4.50
C LYS A 6 42.23 33.98 -3.66
N ASP A 7 43.34 33.68 -2.98
CA ASP A 7 43.40 32.63 -1.96
C ASP A 7 42.45 33.04 -0.83
N THR A 8 41.21 32.62 -0.99
CA THR A 8 40.16 32.86 -0.02
C THR A 8 40.33 31.89 1.12
N VAL A 9 40.64 32.39 2.31
CA VAL A 9 40.63 31.56 3.53
C VAL A 9 39.19 31.22 3.85
N PRO A 10 38.80 29.94 3.78
CA PRO A 10 37.42 29.57 4.00
C PRO A 10 37.02 29.78 5.45
N LEU A 11 35.91 30.52 5.67
CA LEU A 11 35.34 30.69 6.99
C LEU A 11 34.54 29.44 7.35
N TYR A 12 34.70 28.95 8.57
CA TYR A 12 33.87 27.87 9.09
C TYR A 12 33.57 28.07 10.58
N THR A 13 32.46 27.53 11.02
CA THR A 13 32.08 27.44 12.43
C THR A 13 31.54 26.06 12.71
N ILE A 14 32.03 25.41 13.75
CA ILE A 14 31.54 24.14 14.23
C ILE A 14 30.97 24.37 15.63
N LYS A 15 29.71 23.92 15.85
CA LYS A 15 29.10 23.93 17.18
C LYS A 15 28.74 22.50 17.59
N VAL A 16 29.03 22.19 18.86
CA VAL A 16 28.63 20.95 19.51
C VAL A 16 27.71 21.30 20.68
N ASP A 17 26.50 20.75 20.73
CA ASP A 17 25.48 21.07 21.72
C ASP A 17 25.22 22.57 21.86
N ASP A 18 25.06 23.24 20.70
CA ASP A 18 24.84 24.69 20.55
C ASP A 18 26.02 25.59 20.98
N THR A 19 27.17 25.00 21.44
CA THR A 19 28.37 25.71 21.83
C THR A 19 29.43 25.64 20.72
N GLU A 20 30.01 26.77 20.35
CA GLU A 20 31.09 26.82 19.37
C GLU A 20 32.34 26.14 19.91
N LEU A 21 33.04 25.37 19.06
CA LEU A 21 34.30 24.73 19.45
C LEU A 21 35.32 25.79 19.82
N GLU A 22 36.03 25.55 20.92
CA GLU A 22 37.17 26.36 21.32
C GLU A 22 38.22 26.39 20.19
N PRO A 23 38.92 27.52 19.97
CA PRO A 23 39.90 27.65 18.88
C PRO A 23 40.99 26.56 18.90
N THR A 24 41.36 26.08 20.08
CA THR A 24 42.34 24.99 20.25
C THR A 24 41.83 23.67 19.73
N GLU A 25 40.55 23.32 19.97
CA GLU A 25 39.93 22.11 19.48
C GLU A 25 39.57 22.22 17.99
N ALA A 26 39.09 23.39 17.55
CA ALA A 26 38.81 23.66 16.14
C ALA A 26 40.04 23.46 15.24
N ASN A 27 41.24 23.81 15.73
CA ASN A 27 42.51 23.60 15.03
C ASN A 27 42.90 22.12 14.84
N PHE A 28 42.30 21.20 15.59
CA PHE A 28 42.46 19.76 15.38
C PHE A 28 41.64 19.21 14.23
N VAL A 29 40.66 19.97 13.71
CA VAL A 29 39.82 19.55 12.58
C VAL A 29 40.56 19.79 11.27
N HIS A 30 40.96 18.73 10.58
CA HIS A 30 41.72 18.78 9.34
C HIS A 30 40.85 18.71 8.09
N GLU A 31 39.65 18.11 8.21
CA GLU A 31 38.71 18.01 7.11
C GLU A 31 37.29 18.14 7.65
N ILE A 32 36.50 18.93 6.94
CA ILE A 32 35.05 18.97 7.06
C ILE A 32 34.46 18.50 5.73
N LYS A 33 33.69 17.43 5.75
CA LYS A 33 32.98 16.95 4.56
C LYS A 33 31.48 16.83 4.85
N VAL A 34 30.69 17.63 4.15
CA VAL A 34 29.23 17.56 4.22
C VAL A 34 28.67 17.03 2.89
N THR A 35 27.79 16.07 2.96
CA THR A 35 27.11 15.54 1.78
C THR A 35 25.61 15.69 1.96
N ASN A 36 24.98 16.46 1.06
CA ASN A 36 23.55 16.64 0.99
C ASN A 36 22.97 15.72 -0.10
N PHE A 37 21.83 15.09 0.17
CA PHE A 37 21.18 14.16 -0.73
C PHE A 37 19.69 14.49 -0.92
N LEU A 38 19.15 14.24 -2.11
CA LEU A 38 17.70 14.31 -2.35
C LEU A 38 16.91 13.18 -1.71
N ARG A 39 17.54 12.01 -1.51
CA ARG A 39 16.82 10.78 -1.14
C ARG A 39 17.43 10.02 0.04
N LEU A 40 18.34 10.64 0.74
CA LEU A 40 18.99 10.11 1.94
C LEU A 40 19.15 11.23 2.95
N PRO A 41 19.29 10.94 4.24
CA PRO A 41 19.68 11.92 5.23
C PRO A 41 21.03 12.52 4.91
N ASP A 42 21.18 13.82 5.21
CA ASP A 42 22.46 14.52 5.06
C ASP A 42 23.51 13.97 6.03
N VAL A 43 24.75 13.99 5.59
CA VAL A 43 25.89 13.43 6.35
C VAL A 43 26.99 14.46 6.49
N CYS A 44 27.46 14.66 7.72
CA CYS A 44 28.69 15.38 8.00
C CYS A 44 29.77 14.44 8.53
N THR A 45 30.97 14.53 7.97
CA THR A 45 32.15 13.80 8.44
C THR A 45 33.26 14.80 8.77
N LEU A 46 33.77 14.74 9.98
CA LEU A 46 34.91 15.51 10.42
C LEU A 46 36.10 14.56 10.59
N ALA A 47 37.26 14.95 10.06
CA ALA A 47 38.56 14.33 10.39
C ALA A 47 39.30 15.20 11.40
N VAL A 48 39.54 14.66 12.57
CA VAL A 48 40.11 15.36 13.72
C VAL A 48 41.41 14.68 14.11
N GLY A 49 42.48 15.45 14.29
CA GLY A 49 43.78 14.92 14.68
C GLY A 49 44.23 15.45 16.06
N TYR A 50 44.19 14.60 17.06
CA TYR A 50 44.66 14.93 18.40
C TYR A 50 46.12 14.57 18.58
N PRO A 51 46.99 15.56 18.83
CA PRO A 51 48.41 15.29 19.08
C PRO A 51 48.60 14.57 20.42
N ALA A 52 49.45 13.56 20.47
CA ALA A 52 49.85 12.95 21.74
C ALA A 52 50.69 13.91 22.58
N LYS A 53 50.34 14.07 23.86
CA LYS A 53 51.22 14.78 24.80
C LYS A 53 52.46 13.92 25.11
N LYS A 54 53.58 14.59 25.43
CA LYS A 54 54.79 13.89 25.91
C LYS A 54 54.48 13.14 27.20
N LYS A 55 55.13 11.99 27.40
CA LYS A 55 54.88 11.09 28.54
C LYS A 55 55.10 11.72 29.90
N ASP A 56 55.95 12.75 29.97
CA ASP A 56 56.24 13.55 31.17
C ASP A 56 55.15 14.62 31.48
N GLN A 57 54.17 14.81 30.59
CA GLN A 57 53.11 15.82 30.71
C GLN A 57 51.75 15.24 31.12
N GLY A 58 51.73 14.00 31.65
CA GLY A 58 50.52 13.33 32.11
C GLY A 58 49.87 12.40 31.09
N ASN A 59 48.52 12.37 31.02
CA ASN A 59 47.79 11.51 30.07
C ASN A 59 48.09 11.92 28.61
N PRO A 60 48.75 11.06 27.82
CA PRO A 60 49.15 11.40 26.45
C PRO A 60 47.92 11.64 25.54
N PHE A 61 46.75 11.13 25.88
CA PHE A 61 45.53 11.26 25.10
C PHE A 61 44.49 12.22 25.72
N GLN A 62 44.92 13.05 26.67
CA GLN A 62 44.04 14.02 27.32
C GLN A 62 43.28 14.92 26.32
N PRO A 63 43.84 15.40 25.18
CA PRO A 63 43.06 16.17 24.22
C PRO A 63 41.90 15.40 23.58
N LEU A 64 41.98 14.06 23.48
CA LEU A 64 40.89 13.21 23.05
C LEU A 64 39.85 13.03 24.16
N ASP A 65 40.31 12.79 25.42
CA ASP A 65 39.43 12.59 26.57
C ASP A 65 38.63 13.86 26.90
N ASP A 66 39.23 15.03 26.71
CA ASP A 66 38.60 16.34 26.92
C ASP A 66 37.79 16.85 25.72
N SER A 67 37.69 16.04 24.65
CA SER A 67 36.98 16.43 23.41
C SER A 67 35.50 16.74 23.64
N SER A 68 35.01 17.78 22.98
CA SER A 68 33.60 18.15 22.94
C SER A 68 32.74 17.16 22.16
N PHE A 69 33.35 16.36 21.25
CA PHE A 69 32.62 15.38 20.44
C PHE A 69 32.18 14.18 21.29
N LYS A 70 30.89 13.89 21.27
CA LYS A 70 30.26 12.75 21.98
C LYS A 70 29.14 12.14 21.12
N ILE A 71 28.94 10.82 21.22
CA ILE A 71 27.80 10.17 20.58
C ILE A 71 26.50 10.76 21.12
N GLY A 72 25.59 11.17 20.21
CA GLY A 72 24.32 11.78 20.52
C GLY A 72 24.37 13.31 20.68
N ALA A 73 25.55 13.93 20.71
CA ALA A 73 25.69 15.39 20.72
C ALA A 73 25.18 15.99 19.39
N LYS A 74 24.57 17.17 19.46
CA LYS A 74 24.18 17.94 18.27
C LYS A 74 25.43 18.51 17.60
N LEU A 75 25.46 18.42 16.27
CA LEU A 75 26.51 19.02 15.46
C LEU A 75 25.92 20.01 14.48
N GLU A 76 26.36 21.28 14.54
CA GLU A 76 26.08 22.28 13.51
C GLU A 76 27.40 22.70 12.83
N VAL A 77 27.39 22.69 11.49
CA VAL A 77 28.49 23.13 10.66
C VAL A 77 28.03 24.25 9.75
N LYS A 78 28.75 25.39 9.84
CA LYS A 78 28.55 26.53 8.95
C LYS A 78 29.79 26.72 8.11
N LEU A 79 29.59 26.94 6.82
CA LEU A 79 30.66 27.29 5.87
C LEU A 79 30.30 28.56 5.12
N GLY A 80 31.32 29.27 4.71
CA GLY A 80 31.22 30.47 3.89
C GLY A 80 32.49 30.72 3.10
N SER A 81 32.41 31.53 2.05
CA SER A 81 33.59 32.00 1.35
C SER A 81 34.05 33.34 1.95
N THR A 82 35.32 33.70 1.73
CA THR A 82 35.88 34.98 2.23
C THR A 82 35.29 36.21 1.55
N ASP A 83 34.64 36.06 0.41
CA ASP A 83 33.92 37.13 -0.28
C ASP A 83 32.55 37.41 0.36
N GLU A 84 32.06 36.47 1.17
CA GLU A 84 30.86 36.64 1.98
C GLU A 84 31.27 36.86 3.44
N THR A 85 30.84 37.94 4.04
CA THR A 85 31.09 38.27 5.45
C THR A 85 30.33 37.39 6.43
N THR A 86 29.53 36.40 5.92
CA THR A 86 28.64 35.55 6.70
C THR A 86 28.80 34.08 6.31
N THR A 87 28.92 33.21 7.31
CA THR A 87 28.83 31.77 7.14
C THR A 87 27.35 31.35 7.07
N GLN A 88 27.02 30.36 6.24
CA GLN A 88 25.72 29.76 6.16
C GLN A 88 25.71 28.38 6.81
N THR A 89 24.62 28.02 7.47
CA THR A 89 24.46 26.67 8.00
C THR A 89 24.35 25.69 6.84
N LEU A 90 25.29 24.75 6.78
CA LEU A 90 25.34 23.72 5.78
C LEU A 90 24.88 22.36 6.30
N PHE A 91 25.00 22.14 7.60
CA PHE A 91 24.62 20.90 8.24
C PHE A 91 24.18 21.14 9.69
N LYS A 92 23.07 20.49 10.05
CA LYS A 92 22.63 20.28 11.42
C LYS A 92 22.23 18.83 11.61
N GLY A 93 22.76 18.18 12.65
CA GLY A 93 22.46 16.78 12.92
C GLY A 93 22.97 16.31 14.26
N GLU A 94 23.14 15.02 14.38
CA GLU A 94 23.55 14.33 15.61
C GLU A 94 24.75 13.43 15.32
N ILE A 95 25.75 13.44 16.21
CA ILE A 95 26.93 12.58 16.10
C ILE A 95 26.50 11.14 16.41
N VAL A 96 26.72 10.24 15.45
CA VAL A 96 26.32 8.82 15.57
C VAL A 96 27.51 7.86 15.53
N THR A 97 28.67 8.32 15.05
CA THR A 97 29.87 7.46 14.94
C THR A 97 31.12 8.25 15.30
N MET A 98 31.97 7.65 16.09
CA MET A 98 33.32 8.12 16.40
C MET A 98 34.29 6.96 16.21
N GLU A 99 35.29 7.14 15.34
CA GLU A 99 36.25 6.11 14.96
C GLU A 99 37.68 6.63 15.24
N PRO A 100 38.22 6.46 16.46
CA PRO A 100 39.57 6.84 16.75
C PRO A 100 40.58 5.79 16.23
N ASP A 101 41.67 6.25 15.60
CA ASP A 101 42.81 5.47 15.17
C ASP A 101 44.07 5.95 15.93
N PHE A 102 44.58 5.11 16.82
CA PHE A 102 45.70 5.43 17.69
C PHE A 102 47.04 5.16 16.99
N GLN A 103 47.81 6.20 16.82
CA GLN A 103 49.11 6.18 16.18
C GLN A 103 50.21 6.68 17.15
N ALA A 104 51.50 6.38 16.87
CA ALA A 104 52.61 6.78 17.75
C ALA A 104 52.71 8.31 17.98
N GLY A 105 52.20 9.11 17.05
CA GLY A 105 52.23 10.58 17.11
C GLY A 105 50.94 11.23 17.63
N GLY A 106 49.91 10.46 17.88
CA GLY A 106 48.58 10.99 18.28
C GLY A 106 47.43 10.11 17.88
N VAL A 107 46.23 10.68 17.83
CA VAL A 107 45.02 9.98 17.43
C VAL A 107 44.38 10.69 16.25
N ALA A 108 44.17 9.96 15.16
CA ALA A 108 43.30 10.40 14.07
C ALA A 108 41.89 9.91 14.35
N MET A 109 40.90 10.79 14.42
CA MET A 109 39.51 10.42 14.70
C MET A 109 38.60 10.88 13.59
N ILE A 110 37.72 9.98 13.14
CA ILE A 110 36.63 10.32 12.25
C ILE A 110 35.34 10.44 13.08
N VAL A 111 34.72 11.61 13.01
CA VAL A 111 33.40 11.88 13.60
C VAL A 111 32.38 11.93 12.49
N ARG A 112 31.33 11.10 12.55
CA ARG A 112 30.21 11.17 11.59
C ARG A 112 28.92 11.56 12.29
N ALA A 113 28.24 12.51 11.70
CA ALA A 113 26.94 12.97 12.10
C ALA A 113 25.95 12.86 10.93
N TYR A 114 24.73 12.58 11.24
CA TYR A 114 23.62 12.58 10.28
C TYR A 114 22.59 13.61 10.69
N ASP A 115 21.83 14.13 9.73
CA ASP A 115 20.69 14.97 10.06
C ASP A 115 19.65 14.17 10.89
N LYS A 116 18.71 14.88 11.51
CA LYS A 116 17.73 14.25 12.42
C LYS A 116 16.85 13.20 11.77
N ALA A 117 16.71 13.21 10.45
CA ALA A 117 15.91 12.22 9.71
C ALA A 117 16.53 10.81 9.74
N HIS A 118 17.83 10.66 10.10
CA HIS A 118 18.42 9.33 10.28
C HIS A 118 17.65 8.48 11.30
N ARG A 119 16.95 9.11 12.24
CA ARG A 119 16.11 8.41 13.23
C ARG A 119 14.95 7.66 12.58
N MET A 120 14.48 8.13 11.41
CA MET A 120 13.42 7.48 10.64
C MET A 120 13.86 6.14 10.01
N LEU A 121 15.18 5.91 9.89
CA LEU A 121 15.77 4.67 9.38
C LEU A 121 16.01 3.60 10.45
N ARG A 122 15.91 3.93 11.74
CA ARG A 122 16.39 3.08 12.84
C ARG A 122 15.48 1.91 13.17
N SER A 123 14.19 2.02 12.90
CA SER A 123 13.22 0.97 13.28
C SER A 123 12.22 0.73 12.16
N ARG A 124 11.89 -0.54 11.96
CA ARG A 124 10.77 -0.93 11.11
C ARG A 124 9.49 -0.89 11.92
N LYS A 125 8.43 -0.41 11.30
CA LYS A 125 7.14 -0.26 11.95
C LYS A 125 6.06 -1.06 11.22
N GLN A 126 5.00 -1.34 11.99
CA GLN A 126 3.77 -1.92 11.46
C GLN A 126 2.62 -1.08 11.97
N ARG A 127 1.94 -0.39 11.08
CA ARG A 127 0.78 0.46 11.39
C ARG A 127 -0.06 0.70 10.15
N ALA A 128 -1.32 1.05 10.36
CA ALA A 128 -2.23 1.39 9.28
C ALA A 128 -2.67 2.86 9.38
N PHE A 129 -2.99 3.43 8.23
CA PHE A 129 -3.57 4.75 8.09
C PHE A 129 -4.87 4.59 7.31
N THR A 130 -5.94 5.21 7.79
CA THR A 130 -7.27 5.13 7.17
C THR A 130 -7.78 6.52 6.81
N ASN A 131 -8.31 6.66 5.59
CA ASN A 131 -8.91 7.88 5.09
C ASN A 131 -8.01 9.12 5.26
N GLN A 132 -6.75 9.01 4.84
CA GLN A 132 -5.75 10.08 4.90
C GLN A 132 -5.07 10.25 3.54
N THR A 133 -4.70 11.50 3.22
CA THR A 133 -3.82 11.75 2.07
C THR A 133 -2.39 11.34 2.39
N VAL A 134 -1.56 11.12 1.37
CA VAL A 134 -0.14 10.85 1.59
C VAL A 134 0.53 12.01 2.32
N SER A 135 0.18 13.25 2.01
CA SER A 135 0.70 14.46 2.67
C SER A 135 0.35 14.52 4.16
N ASP A 136 -0.89 14.12 4.54
CA ASP A 136 -1.29 14.04 5.95
C ASP A 136 -0.45 13.00 6.70
N ILE A 137 -0.25 11.83 6.08
CA ILE A 137 0.55 10.74 6.64
C ILE A 137 2.01 11.20 6.84
N VAL A 138 2.60 11.85 5.84
CA VAL A 138 3.97 12.38 5.92
C VAL A 138 4.09 13.41 7.04
N THR A 139 3.15 14.35 7.11
CA THR A 139 3.12 15.39 8.16
C THR A 139 3.04 14.75 9.56
N LYS A 140 2.17 13.75 9.72
CA LYS A 140 2.02 13.01 10.99
C LYS A 140 3.32 12.30 11.38
N ILE A 141 3.94 11.58 10.43
CA ILE A 141 5.20 10.86 10.69
C ILE A 141 6.32 11.84 11.03
N CYS A 142 6.47 12.93 10.28
CA CYS A 142 7.50 13.96 10.56
C CYS A 142 7.33 14.56 11.95
N GLY A 143 6.09 14.78 12.38
CA GLY A 143 5.75 15.27 13.72
C GLY A 143 6.27 14.37 14.84
N GLU A 144 6.26 13.03 14.66
CA GLU A 144 6.80 12.08 15.64
C GLU A 144 8.32 12.29 15.90
N TYR A 145 9.03 12.83 14.92
CA TYR A 145 10.45 13.15 14.99
C TYR A 145 10.74 14.63 15.29
N SER A 146 9.71 15.43 15.55
CA SER A 146 9.80 16.89 15.70
C SER A 146 10.50 17.54 14.50
N LEU A 147 10.16 17.09 13.28
CA LEU A 147 10.54 17.70 12.02
C LEU A 147 9.40 18.55 11.51
N SER A 148 9.70 19.77 11.04
CA SER A 148 8.70 20.64 10.39
C SER A 148 8.55 20.21 8.93
N ALA A 149 7.34 19.80 8.52
CA ALA A 149 7.06 19.39 7.17
C ALA A 149 6.32 20.50 6.40
N ASP A 150 6.89 20.88 5.25
CA ASP A 150 6.27 21.65 4.19
C ASP A 150 5.82 20.67 3.10
N THR A 151 4.49 20.51 2.94
CA THR A 151 3.92 19.47 2.08
C THR A 151 2.98 20.06 1.04
N ASP A 152 3.15 19.66 -0.24
CA ASP A 152 2.15 19.92 -1.28
C ASP A 152 0.98 18.96 -1.14
N ALA A 153 -0.17 19.32 -1.68
CA ALA A 153 -1.33 18.44 -1.73
C ALA A 153 -1.03 17.21 -2.60
N SER A 154 -1.19 16.02 -2.04
CA SER A 154 -0.87 14.73 -2.68
C SER A 154 -2.07 14.02 -3.32
N GLY A 155 -3.12 14.77 -3.67
CA GLY A 155 -4.32 14.20 -4.28
C GLY A 155 -5.34 13.71 -3.25
N ASP A 156 -6.12 12.71 -3.63
CA ASP A 156 -7.21 12.17 -2.84
C ASP A 156 -6.75 11.42 -1.59
N ALA A 157 -7.63 11.39 -0.56
CA ALA A 157 -7.43 10.51 0.58
C ALA A 157 -7.49 9.05 0.15
N LEU A 158 -6.54 8.26 0.65
CA LEU A 158 -6.49 6.82 0.48
C LEU A 158 -7.33 6.15 1.57
N ASP A 159 -8.18 5.21 1.17
CA ASP A 159 -9.08 4.52 2.10
C ASP A 159 -8.31 3.77 3.19
N TYR A 160 -7.21 3.12 2.80
CA TYR A 160 -6.40 2.29 3.68
C TYR A 160 -4.98 2.14 3.15
N VAL A 161 -3.99 2.42 4.00
CA VAL A 161 -2.57 2.30 3.69
C VAL A 161 -1.87 1.60 4.86
N ILE A 162 -1.07 0.59 4.56
CA ILE A 162 -0.27 -0.12 5.57
C ILE A 162 1.21 0.18 5.39
N GLN A 163 1.86 0.55 6.48
CA GLN A 163 3.30 0.46 6.65
C GLN A 163 3.60 -0.94 7.21
N HIS A 164 4.21 -1.80 6.38
CA HIS A 164 4.51 -3.19 6.75
C HIS A 164 6.00 -3.46 6.77
N ASN A 165 6.54 -3.71 7.97
CA ASN A 165 7.94 -4.09 8.19
C ASN A 165 8.95 -3.22 7.45
N GLU A 166 8.66 -1.95 7.31
CA GLU A 166 9.50 -0.94 6.67
C GLU A 166 9.78 0.23 7.61
N THR A 167 10.88 0.94 7.36
CA THR A 167 11.20 2.15 8.12
C THR A 167 10.27 3.30 7.71
N ASP A 168 10.14 4.32 8.57
CA ASP A 168 9.37 5.51 8.21
C ASP A 168 9.93 6.22 6.98
N TRP A 169 11.25 6.20 6.84
CA TRP A 169 11.92 6.75 5.67
C TRP A 169 11.55 6.00 4.39
N ASP A 170 11.68 4.67 4.38
CA ASP A 170 11.38 3.85 3.22
C ASP A 170 9.91 3.96 2.83
N PHE A 171 9.02 3.97 3.83
CA PHE A 171 7.58 4.14 3.64
C PHE A 171 7.25 5.47 2.93
N ILE A 172 7.80 6.60 3.43
CA ILE A 172 7.57 7.91 2.81
C ILE A 172 8.18 7.96 1.41
N GLN A 173 9.41 7.47 1.22
CA GLN A 173 10.09 7.47 -0.09
C GLN A 173 9.34 6.62 -1.13
N ARG A 174 8.77 5.50 -0.72
CA ARG A 174 7.96 4.65 -1.58
C ARG A 174 6.71 5.39 -2.08
N HIS A 175 5.98 6.03 -1.18
CA HIS A 175 4.80 6.80 -1.54
C HIS A 175 5.15 8.05 -2.35
N ALA A 176 6.21 8.77 -2.00
CA ALA A 176 6.72 9.90 -2.79
C ALA A 176 7.02 9.48 -4.23
N THR A 177 7.77 8.37 -4.39
CA THR A 177 8.12 7.84 -5.70
C THR A 177 6.89 7.44 -6.52
N ARG A 178 5.87 6.87 -5.87
CA ARG A 178 4.62 6.43 -6.51
C ARG A 178 3.84 7.58 -7.12
N ILE A 179 3.79 8.74 -6.45
CA ILE A 179 3.05 9.93 -6.90
C ILE A 179 3.94 10.99 -7.58
N GLY A 180 5.22 10.68 -7.82
CA GLY A 180 6.16 11.61 -8.45
C GLY A 180 6.58 12.78 -7.57
N PHE A 181 6.42 12.67 -6.25
CA PHE A 181 6.90 13.67 -5.28
C PHE A 181 8.33 13.35 -4.83
N GLU A 182 8.92 14.32 -4.16
CA GLU A 182 10.20 14.19 -3.48
C GLU A 182 10.04 14.42 -1.99
N PHE A 183 10.81 13.67 -1.24
CA PHE A 183 10.93 13.82 0.21
C PHE A 183 12.38 14.17 0.52
N VAL A 184 12.61 15.43 0.86
CA VAL A 184 13.93 15.99 1.12
C VAL A 184 13.95 16.53 2.54
N VAL A 185 15.00 16.20 3.28
CA VAL A 185 15.22 16.74 4.63
C VAL A 185 16.51 17.55 4.61
N HIS A 186 16.44 18.81 4.98
CA HIS A 186 17.58 19.69 5.09
C HIS A 186 17.39 20.65 6.26
N ASP A 187 18.43 20.81 7.09
CA ASP A 187 18.41 21.70 8.27
C ASP A 187 17.19 21.51 9.20
N GLY A 188 16.73 20.25 9.36
CA GLY A 188 15.56 19.89 10.19
C GLY A 188 14.21 20.27 9.59
N ARG A 189 14.18 20.74 8.35
CA ARG A 189 12.97 21.02 7.58
C ARG A 189 12.75 19.91 6.56
N VAL A 190 11.51 19.55 6.39
CA VAL A 190 11.06 18.56 5.42
C VAL A 190 10.34 19.27 4.28
N ARG A 191 10.74 19.01 3.05
CA ARG A 191 9.96 19.33 1.87
C ARG A 191 9.42 18.03 1.27
N PHE A 192 8.11 17.93 1.17
CA PHE A 192 7.41 16.83 0.50
C PHE A 192 6.53 17.41 -0.60
N GLY A 193 6.90 17.25 -1.85
CA GLY A 193 6.19 17.89 -2.95
C GLY A 193 6.76 17.62 -4.31
N LYS A 194 6.26 18.34 -5.30
CA LYS A 194 6.70 18.19 -6.69
C LYS A 194 8.18 18.58 -6.88
N PRO A 195 8.91 17.83 -7.71
CA PRO A 195 10.31 18.09 -7.98
C PRO A 195 10.57 19.51 -8.51
N GLY A 196 11.51 20.21 -7.88
CA GLY A 196 11.97 21.52 -8.32
C GLY A 196 10.99 22.68 -8.17
N GLU A 197 9.81 22.48 -7.58
CA GLU A 197 8.88 23.56 -7.25
C GLU A 197 9.42 24.37 -6.07
N GLY A 198 9.49 25.72 -6.23
CA GLY A 198 10.07 26.62 -5.21
C GLY A 198 11.57 26.50 -5.00
N ALA A 199 12.29 25.73 -5.85
CA ALA A 199 13.73 25.56 -5.72
C ALA A 199 14.49 26.86 -6.09
N GLU A 200 15.50 27.21 -5.29
CA GLU A 200 16.42 28.30 -5.60
C GLU A 200 17.22 27.99 -6.89
N GLU A 201 17.48 29.00 -7.70
CA GLU A 201 18.30 28.89 -8.91
C GLU A 201 19.60 29.68 -8.71
N LEU A 202 20.74 29.02 -8.96
CA LEU A 202 22.07 29.62 -8.94
C LEU A 202 22.72 29.49 -10.31
N GLU A 203 23.44 30.51 -10.74
CA GLU A 203 24.17 30.49 -12.00
C GLU A 203 25.65 30.14 -11.79
N LEU A 204 26.18 29.22 -12.61
CA LEU A 204 27.57 28.85 -12.66
C LEU A 204 28.09 28.89 -14.10
N ARG A 205 29.12 29.66 -14.34
CA ARG A 205 29.73 29.84 -15.66
C ARG A 205 31.10 29.18 -15.75
N PHE A 206 31.30 28.44 -16.84
CA PHE A 206 32.60 27.83 -17.12
C PHE A 206 33.47 28.80 -17.97
N PRO A 207 34.75 28.98 -17.66
CA PRO A 207 35.54 28.41 -16.54
C PRO A 207 35.60 29.31 -15.30
N GLU A 208 34.73 30.29 -15.16
CA GLU A 208 34.78 31.32 -14.12
C GLU A 208 34.48 30.74 -12.72
N GLU A 209 33.20 30.39 -12.44
CA GLU A 209 32.81 29.79 -11.18
C GLU A 209 32.90 28.25 -11.23
N LEU A 210 32.66 27.66 -12.40
CA LEU A 210 32.66 26.22 -12.62
C LEU A 210 34.05 25.72 -13.00
N ARG A 211 34.66 24.86 -12.18
CA ARG A 211 36.02 24.32 -12.41
C ARG A 211 36.04 23.10 -13.31
N SER A 212 35.04 22.24 -13.14
CA SER A 212 34.84 21.05 -13.99
C SER A 212 33.40 20.78 -14.23
N PHE A 213 33.07 20.25 -15.41
CA PHE A 213 31.70 19.84 -15.74
C PHE A 213 31.74 18.67 -16.71
N ARG A 214 31.06 17.59 -16.36
CA ARG A 214 30.96 16.35 -17.15
C ARG A 214 29.52 15.99 -17.38
N PRO A 215 28.87 16.50 -18.42
CA PRO A 215 27.52 16.06 -18.81
C PRO A 215 27.59 14.73 -19.56
N ARG A 216 26.57 13.88 -19.35
CA ARG A 216 26.34 12.64 -20.09
C ARG A 216 24.89 12.61 -20.57
N MET A 217 24.71 12.59 -21.85
CA MET A 217 23.39 12.48 -22.48
C MET A 217 23.17 11.07 -22.99
N THR A 218 21.96 10.53 -22.80
CA THR A 218 21.62 9.16 -23.18
C THR A 218 20.18 9.04 -23.63
N ALA A 219 19.93 8.25 -24.68
CA ALA A 219 18.61 7.89 -25.17
C ALA A 219 18.16 6.49 -24.68
N VAL A 220 19.04 5.74 -23.97
CA VAL A 220 18.83 4.30 -23.70
C VAL A 220 17.54 4.02 -22.95
N GLN A 221 17.11 4.89 -22.06
CA GLN A 221 15.91 4.70 -21.24
C GLN A 221 14.78 5.67 -21.59
N GLN A 222 14.89 6.38 -22.73
CA GLN A 222 13.87 7.32 -23.13
C GLN A 222 12.72 6.60 -23.83
N VAL A 223 11.50 6.91 -23.38
CA VAL A 223 10.27 6.36 -23.95
C VAL A 223 9.35 7.49 -24.42
N ASP A 224 8.51 7.21 -25.40
CA ASP A 224 7.50 8.16 -25.86
C ASP A 224 6.30 8.20 -24.91
N THR A 225 5.92 7.04 -24.39
CA THR A 225 4.70 6.88 -23.59
C THR A 225 4.94 5.89 -22.45
N VAL A 226 4.32 6.16 -21.32
CA VAL A 226 4.19 5.21 -20.21
C VAL A 226 2.72 4.87 -20.05
N ASN A 227 2.40 3.58 -20.11
CA ASN A 227 1.06 3.04 -19.88
C ASN A 227 1.04 2.26 -18.55
N VAL A 228 0.07 2.58 -17.71
CA VAL A 228 -0.22 1.82 -16.47
C VAL A 228 -1.56 1.14 -16.63
N ARG A 229 -1.61 -0.16 -16.38
CA ARG A 229 -2.83 -0.97 -16.49
C ARG A 229 -3.19 -1.60 -15.17
N GLY A 230 -4.48 -1.57 -14.83
CA GLY A 230 -5.05 -2.20 -13.66
C GLY A 230 -6.53 -2.45 -13.81
N PHE A 231 -7.20 -2.74 -12.70
CA PHE A 231 -8.62 -3.08 -12.68
C PHE A 231 -9.32 -2.38 -11.51
N ASP A 232 -10.36 -1.63 -11.82
CA ASP A 232 -11.25 -1.06 -10.82
C ASP A 232 -12.32 -2.10 -10.44
N HIS A 233 -12.18 -2.67 -9.26
CA HIS A 233 -13.12 -3.67 -8.74
C HIS A 233 -14.51 -3.13 -8.48
N LYS A 234 -14.63 -1.85 -8.08
CA LYS A 234 -15.91 -1.22 -7.78
C LYS A 234 -16.71 -0.96 -9.07
N ALA A 235 -16.04 -0.45 -10.08
CA ALA A 235 -16.65 -0.20 -11.38
C ALA A 235 -16.66 -1.44 -12.29
N LYS A 236 -15.94 -2.51 -11.92
CA LYS A 236 -15.78 -3.75 -12.71
C LYS A 236 -15.26 -3.47 -14.13
N GLN A 237 -14.24 -2.61 -14.24
CA GLN A 237 -13.68 -2.22 -15.53
C GLN A 237 -12.16 -2.12 -15.50
N GLN A 238 -11.55 -2.30 -16.66
CA GLN A 238 -10.13 -2.05 -16.83
C GLN A 238 -9.87 -0.54 -16.74
N VAL A 239 -8.80 -0.19 -16.02
CA VAL A 239 -8.25 1.17 -16.00
C VAL A 239 -6.94 1.16 -16.76
N VAL A 240 -6.80 2.10 -17.70
CA VAL A 240 -5.55 2.33 -18.42
C VAL A 240 -5.24 3.82 -18.34
N SER A 241 -4.09 4.14 -17.77
CA SER A 241 -3.53 5.49 -17.83
C SER A 241 -2.40 5.53 -18.83
N SER A 242 -2.34 6.57 -19.65
CA SER A 242 -1.32 6.77 -20.67
C SER A 242 -0.78 8.19 -20.58
N GLN A 243 0.52 8.32 -20.29
CA GLN A 243 1.19 9.62 -20.18
C GLN A 243 2.32 9.74 -21.21
N SER A 244 2.39 10.89 -21.89
CA SER A 244 3.40 11.16 -22.93
C SER A 244 4.09 12.51 -22.77
N SER A 245 3.61 13.38 -21.88
CA SER A 245 4.12 14.73 -21.64
C SER A 245 4.79 14.80 -20.26
N PRO A 246 6.11 14.70 -20.16
CA PRO A 246 6.81 14.71 -18.88
C PRO A 246 6.97 16.12 -18.30
N ASN A 247 7.05 16.20 -16.97
CA ASN A 247 7.52 17.38 -16.26
C ASN A 247 9.05 17.31 -16.16
N GLN A 248 9.74 18.22 -16.84
CA GLN A 248 11.19 18.27 -16.82
C GLN A 248 11.69 19.33 -15.83
N VAL A 249 12.67 18.96 -15.04
CA VAL A 249 13.36 19.84 -14.07
C VAL A 249 14.84 20.01 -14.42
N THR A 250 15.36 19.20 -15.35
CA THR A 250 16.70 19.32 -15.93
C THR A 250 16.55 19.51 -17.44
N GLU A 251 17.07 20.59 -17.96
CA GLU A 251 16.95 20.97 -19.36
C GLU A 251 18.29 21.53 -19.87
N ALA A 252 18.68 21.12 -21.08
CA ALA A 252 19.86 21.64 -21.77
C ALA A 252 19.51 22.11 -23.18
N GLY A 253 20.46 22.70 -23.88
CA GLY A 253 20.27 23.18 -25.23
C GLY A 253 19.86 22.11 -26.25
N ILE A 254 20.26 20.83 -26.02
CA ILE A 254 19.65 19.70 -26.74
C ILE A 254 18.49 19.18 -25.88
N SER A 255 17.27 19.26 -26.43
CA SER A 255 16.07 18.82 -25.73
C SER A 255 15.98 17.29 -25.64
N ARG A 256 15.24 16.79 -24.63
CA ARG A 256 14.89 15.37 -24.54
C ARG A 256 14.23 14.86 -25.81
N ASP A 257 13.33 15.66 -26.39
CA ASP A 257 12.56 15.25 -27.59
C ASP A 257 13.46 15.09 -28.82
N GLU A 258 14.50 15.88 -28.96
CA GLU A 258 15.51 15.69 -29.99
C GLU A 258 16.28 14.37 -29.78
N VAL A 259 16.63 14.05 -28.54
CA VAL A 259 17.38 12.82 -28.18
C VAL A 259 16.51 11.58 -28.38
N LYS A 260 15.30 11.54 -27.84
CA LYS A 260 14.39 10.38 -27.97
C LYS A 260 13.93 10.18 -29.41
N GLY A 261 13.76 11.27 -30.19
CA GLY A 261 13.31 11.20 -31.57
C GLY A 261 14.25 10.45 -32.51
N LYS A 262 15.49 10.16 -32.06
CA LYS A 262 16.41 9.29 -32.82
C LYS A 262 16.05 7.80 -32.69
N PHE A 263 15.24 7.42 -31.69
CA PHE A 263 14.79 6.05 -31.41
C PHE A 263 13.29 6.04 -31.09
N PRO A 264 12.43 6.38 -32.04
CA PRO A 264 10.99 6.57 -31.80
C PRO A 264 10.26 5.24 -31.57
N GLY A 265 9.07 5.33 -30.95
CA GLY A 265 8.13 4.21 -30.78
C GLY A 265 8.30 3.39 -29.51
N ALA A 266 9.13 3.83 -28.57
CA ALA A 266 9.30 3.14 -27.29
C ALA A 266 8.12 3.44 -26.35
N THR A 267 7.44 2.38 -25.89
CA THR A 267 6.38 2.47 -24.87
C THR A 267 6.77 1.60 -23.69
N LEU A 268 6.64 2.14 -22.47
CA LEU A 268 6.78 1.36 -21.24
C LEU A 268 5.38 0.94 -20.75
N GLU A 269 5.14 -0.36 -20.70
CA GLU A 269 3.92 -0.94 -20.12
C GLU A 269 4.19 -1.35 -18.68
N ILE A 270 3.38 -0.87 -17.75
CA ILE A 270 3.41 -1.22 -16.33
C ILE A 270 2.10 -1.91 -15.98
N ALA A 271 2.19 -3.17 -15.57
CA ALA A 271 1.08 -3.98 -15.10
C ALA A 271 1.36 -4.52 -13.69
N GLY A 272 0.33 -5.08 -13.05
CA GLY A 272 0.49 -5.66 -11.71
C GLY A 272 0.63 -4.62 -10.60
N GLN A 273 0.14 -3.40 -10.83
CA GLN A 273 0.02 -2.37 -9.80
C GLN A 273 -1.38 -2.40 -9.21
N SER A 274 -1.46 -2.37 -7.88
CA SER A 274 -2.74 -2.26 -7.17
C SER A 274 -3.11 -0.79 -7.00
N PHE A 275 -4.31 -0.43 -7.43
CA PHE A 275 -4.89 0.90 -7.21
C PHE A 275 -6.42 0.80 -7.22
N ARG A 276 -7.08 1.74 -6.57
CA ARG A 276 -8.54 1.75 -6.43
C ARG A 276 -9.21 2.83 -7.30
N LYS A 277 -8.45 3.82 -7.73
CA LYS A 277 -8.93 4.96 -8.51
C LYS A 277 -8.07 5.15 -9.75
N SER A 278 -8.67 5.64 -10.83
CA SER A 278 -7.94 5.98 -12.06
C SER A 278 -6.89 7.07 -11.83
N SER A 279 -7.15 8.02 -10.92
CA SER A 279 -6.19 9.07 -10.56
C SER A 279 -4.86 8.51 -10.03
N GLU A 280 -4.89 7.42 -9.27
CA GLU A 280 -3.66 6.75 -8.82
C GLU A 280 -2.84 6.18 -9.99
N ALA A 281 -3.51 5.64 -11.02
CA ALA A 281 -2.85 5.15 -12.22
C ALA A 281 -2.21 6.29 -13.01
N ASP A 282 -2.88 7.45 -13.07
CA ASP A 282 -2.36 8.66 -13.71
C ASP A 282 -1.10 9.16 -13.00
N ASP A 283 -1.12 9.23 -11.67
CA ASP A 283 0.02 9.64 -10.86
C ASP A 283 1.22 8.69 -11.06
N ILE A 284 1.00 7.37 -11.05
CA ILE A 284 2.05 6.37 -11.27
C ILE A 284 2.66 6.50 -12.67
N ALA A 285 1.81 6.66 -13.70
CA ALA A 285 2.27 6.78 -15.07
C ALA A 285 3.08 8.07 -15.27
N GLN A 286 2.59 9.21 -14.73
CA GLN A 286 3.26 10.49 -14.79
C GLN A 286 4.59 10.47 -14.03
N ALA A 287 4.60 9.96 -12.80
CA ALA A 287 5.82 9.85 -11.99
C ALA A 287 6.91 9.03 -12.68
N MET A 288 6.53 7.93 -13.34
CA MET A 288 7.46 7.10 -14.09
C MET A 288 7.98 7.82 -15.33
N LEU A 289 7.10 8.46 -16.08
CA LEU A 289 7.48 9.24 -17.27
C LEU A 289 8.43 10.38 -16.91
N ASP A 290 8.14 11.14 -15.85
CA ASP A 290 8.96 12.25 -15.37
C ASP A 290 10.35 11.77 -14.96
N ARG A 291 10.43 10.65 -14.25
CA ARG A 291 11.70 10.05 -13.83
C ARG A 291 12.56 9.63 -15.02
N LEU A 292 11.97 8.93 -15.99
CA LEU A 292 12.67 8.53 -17.21
C LEU A 292 13.09 9.74 -18.04
N ALA A 293 12.21 10.72 -18.17
CA ALA A 293 12.47 11.94 -18.92
C ALA A 293 13.65 12.71 -18.35
N ASN A 294 13.71 12.90 -17.03
CA ASN A 294 14.80 13.64 -16.38
C ASN A 294 16.14 12.88 -16.39
N ALA A 295 16.12 11.56 -16.61
CA ALA A 295 17.34 10.75 -16.70
C ALA A 295 18.09 10.85 -18.05
N TYR A 296 17.55 11.55 -19.06
CA TYR A 296 18.22 11.68 -20.35
C TYR A 296 19.57 12.43 -20.25
N LEU A 297 19.71 13.27 -19.24
CA LEU A 297 20.86 14.14 -19.03
C LEU A 297 21.38 14.03 -17.59
N ALA A 298 22.46 13.32 -17.42
CA ALA A 298 23.22 13.27 -16.18
C ALA A 298 24.42 14.19 -16.23
N ALA A 299 24.79 14.84 -15.13
CA ALA A 299 25.94 15.72 -15.08
C ALA A 299 26.59 15.70 -13.70
N GLU A 300 27.90 15.83 -13.69
CA GLU A 300 28.73 16.04 -12.52
C GLU A 300 29.57 17.30 -12.72
N GLY A 301 29.78 18.06 -11.67
CA GLY A 301 30.57 19.25 -11.73
C GLY A 301 31.25 19.60 -10.40
N SER A 302 32.21 20.53 -10.47
CA SER A 302 32.84 21.07 -9.28
C SER A 302 33.09 22.58 -9.43
N CYS A 303 32.99 23.29 -8.33
CA CYS A 303 33.24 24.72 -8.26
C CYS A 303 34.04 25.06 -6.99
N ALA A 304 34.43 26.34 -6.84
CA ALA A 304 34.85 26.85 -5.56
C ALA A 304 33.76 26.61 -4.50
N GLY A 305 34.15 26.51 -3.24
CA GLY A 305 33.20 26.23 -2.17
C GLY A 305 32.03 27.21 -2.13
N ASN A 306 30.86 26.72 -2.30
CA ASN A 306 29.61 27.50 -2.27
C ASN A 306 28.54 26.76 -1.45
N PRO A 307 28.27 27.21 -0.22
CA PRO A 307 27.32 26.52 0.68
C PRO A 307 25.85 26.60 0.23
N LYS A 308 25.52 27.43 -0.77
CA LYS A 308 24.15 27.51 -1.34
C LYS A 308 23.83 26.33 -2.25
N ILE A 309 24.84 25.60 -2.74
CA ILE A 309 24.67 24.46 -3.63
C ILE A 309 24.32 23.22 -2.80
N THR A 310 23.07 23.04 -2.45
CA THR A 310 22.56 21.88 -1.71
C THR A 310 21.67 21.00 -2.59
N ALA A 311 21.32 19.81 -2.12
CA ALA A 311 20.38 18.96 -2.83
C ALA A 311 19.02 19.66 -3.00
N GLY A 312 18.48 19.60 -4.22
CA GLY A 312 17.22 20.27 -4.59
C GLY A 312 17.38 21.61 -5.31
N VAL A 313 18.51 22.29 -5.18
CA VAL A 313 18.81 23.56 -5.87
C VAL A 313 18.90 23.34 -7.39
N LYS A 314 18.52 24.33 -8.17
CA LYS A 314 18.72 24.37 -9.61
C LYS A 314 19.99 25.12 -9.94
N LEU A 315 20.85 24.53 -10.78
CA LEU A 315 22.06 25.17 -11.29
C LEU A 315 21.88 25.50 -12.76
N LYS A 316 21.89 26.78 -13.08
CA LYS A 316 21.95 27.26 -14.46
C LYS A 316 23.42 27.28 -14.89
N ILE A 317 23.79 26.30 -15.71
CA ILE A 317 25.15 26.12 -16.22
C ILE A 317 25.31 26.83 -17.56
N SER A 318 26.32 27.68 -17.68
CA SER A 318 26.65 28.39 -18.91
C SER A 318 28.14 28.27 -19.26
N GLY A 319 28.52 28.66 -20.50
CA GLY A 319 29.90 28.59 -20.97
C GLY A 319 30.42 27.22 -21.41
N VAL A 320 29.56 26.19 -21.41
CA VAL A 320 29.90 24.79 -21.79
C VAL A 320 29.39 24.41 -23.19
N GLY A 321 29.24 25.40 -24.05
CA GLY A 321 28.67 25.24 -25.38
C GLY A 321 27.13 25.20 -25.38
N GLN A 322 26.53 25.43 -26.58
CA GLN A 322 25.07 25.54 -26.68
C GLN A 322 24.33 24.24 -26.32
N LYS A 323 24.94 23.10 -26.59
CA LYS A 323 24.30 21.78 -26.39
C LYS A 323 24.09 21.41 -24.93
N TYR A 324 25.02 21.81 -24.06
CA TYR A 324 25.05 21.37 -22.66
C TYR A 324 24.84 22.50 -21.66
N SER A 325 24.77 23.76 -22.12
CA SER A 325 24.30 24.87 -21.29
C SER A 325 22.83 24.70 -21.00
N GLY A 326 22.42 24.95 -19.74
CA GLY A 326 21.03 24.76 -19.31
C GLY A 326 20.87 24.66 -17.81
N THR A 327 19.70 24.22 -17.36
CA THR A 327 19.35 24.10 -15.94
C THR A 327 19.47 22.65 -15.48
N TYR A 328 20.23 22.42 -14.43
CA TYR A 328 20.49 21.10 -13.84
C TYR A 328 20.07 21.12 -12.38
N ARG A 329 19.19 20.19 -12.00
CA ARG A 329 18.78 20.07 -10.61
C ARG A 329 19.73 19.20 -9.80
N VAL A 330 20.24 19.73 -8.70
CA VAL A 330 21.22 19.02 -7.85
C VAL A 330 20.53 17.87 -7.09
N ALA A 331 20.99 16.65 -7.32
CA ALA A 331 20.56 15.47 -6.57
C ALA A 331 21.50 15.14 -5.39
N LYS A 332 22.76 15.54 -5.54
CA LYS A 332 23.80 15.33 -4.51
C LYS A 332 24.79 16.49 -4.55
N ALA A 333 25.09 17.05 -3.41
CA ALA A 333 26.18 18.02 -3.23
C ALA A 333 27.16 17.50 -2.19
N VAL A 334 28.47 17.66 -2.45
CA VAL A 334 29.56 17.27 -1.55
C VAL A 334 30.43 18.47 -1.33
N HIS A 335 30.41 18.97 -0.13
CA HIS A 335 31.27 20.09 0.34
C HIS A 335 32.46 19.52 1.07
N THR A 336 33.65 19.89 0.65
CA THR A 336 34.88 19.45 1.28
C THR A 336 35.74 20.64 1.60
N LEU A 337 36.01 20.85 2.88
CA LEU A 337 36.96 21.82 3.40
C LEU A 337 38.16 21.09 3.98
N ARG A 338 39.32 21.35 3.40
CA ARG A 338 40.63 20.96 3.90
C ARG A 338 41.52 22.22 3.93
N THR A 339 42.54 22.27 3.08
CA THR A 339 43.32 23.48 2.81
C THR A 339 42.55 24.48 1.92
N SER A 340 41.60 24.02 1.15
CA SER A 340 40.69 24.81 0.33
C SER A 340 39.28 24.27 0.44
N TYR A 341 38.29 25.12 0.20
CA TYR A 341 36.90 24.73 0.16
C TYR A 341 36.47 24.46 -1.28
N THR A 342 35.87 23.29 -1.52
CA THR A 342 35.36 22.88 -2.82
C THR A 342 33.94 22.30 -2.69
N THR A 343 33.11 22.54 -3.69
CA THR A 343 31.78 21.94 -3.82
C THR A 343 31.73 21.09 -5.09
N HIS A 344 31.43 19.82 -4.94
CA HIS A 344 31.12 18.89 -6.02
C HIS A 344 29.61 18.66 -6.05
N PHE A 345 29.02 18.63 -7.20
CA PHE A 345 27.59 18.37 -7.36
C PHE A 345 27.32 17.35 -8.47
N SER A 346 26.18 16.66 -8.35
CA SER A 346 25.63 15.79 -9.38
C SER A 346 24.11 15.96 -9.45
N ASN A 347 23.54 15.95 -10.64
CA ASN A 347 22.09 15.90 -10.83
C ASN A 347 21.54 14.46 -10.86
N SER A 348 22.43 13.47 -10.78
CA SER A 348 22.08 12.05 -10.66
C SER A 348 22.45 11.58 -9.26
N ALA A 349 21.55 10.90 -8.60
CA ALA A 349 21.80 10.30 -7.28
C ALA A 349 22.78 9.11 -7.33
N GLY A 350 23.48 8.96 -8.48
CA GLY A 350 24.40 7.86 -8.75
C GLY A 350 23.64 6.55 -8.64
N GLU A 351 23.16 6.02 -9.69
CA GLU A 351 22.82 4.71 -9.74
C GLU A 351 21.90 4.13 -10.64
N ASN A 352 22.20 2.98 -10.84
CA ASN A 352 21.39 1.76 -10.89
C ASN A 352 20.26 1.84 -11.89
N THR A 353 20.56 1.26 -13.00
CA THR A 353 19.64 0.84 -14.05
C THR A 353 18.19 0.92 -13.59
N LEU A 354 17.53 2.03 -13.93
CA LEU A 354 16.10 2.29 -13.72
C LEU A 354 15.22 1.12 -14.18
N VAL A 355 15.73 0.26 -15.05
CA VAL A 355 15.08 -0.97 -15.51
C VAL A 355 14.81 -1.95 -14.36
N GLY A 356 15.71 -2.12 -13.41
CA GLY A 356 15.48 -2.96 -12.23
C GLY A 356 14.42 -2.39 -11.28
N GLN A 357 14.26 -1.07 -11.23
CA GLN A 357 13.21 -0.41 -10.43
C GLN A 357 11.87 -0.31 -11.17
N ALA A 358 11.89 -0.26 -12.51
CA ALA A 358 10.69 -0.27 -13.34
C ALA A 358 10.00 -1.64 -13.37
N SER A 359 10.75 -2.73 -13.13
CA SER A 359 10.20 -4.09 -13.07
C SER A 359 9.33 -4.36 -11.84
N GLY A 360 9.00 -3.35 -11.06
CA GLY A 360 7.87 -3.38 -10.13
C GLY A 360 7.99 -4.25 -8.89
N ASN A 361 9.01 -5.06 -8.76
CA ASN A 361 9.31 -5.74 -7.52
C ASN A 361 10.35 -4.91 -6.73
N GLY A 362 9.89 -3.83 -6.13
CA GLY A 362 10.57 -3.27 -4.98
C GLY A 362 10.70 -4.40 -3.97
N ALA A 363 11.86 -5.03 -3.99
CA ALA A 363 12.16 -6.16 -3.12
C ALA A 363 11.84 -5.77 -1.67
N GLY A 364 10.83 -6.40 -1.07
CA GLY A 364 10.71 -6.48 0.35
C GLY A 364 9.49 -5.86 1.04
N HIS A 365 8.55 -5.24 0.34
CA HIS A 365 7.40 -4.58 1.01
C HIS A 365 6.05 -5.24 0.69
N GLY A 366 6.02 -6.17 -0.24
CA GLY A 366 4.85 -6.99 -0.54
C GLY A 366 4.70 -8.16 0.45
N ILE A 367 3.45 -8.57 0.67
CA ILE A 367 3.14 -9.78 1.42
C ILE A 367 2.74 -10.86 0.43
N ASP A 368 3.69 -11.72 0.06
CA ASP A 368 3.46 -12.84 -0.86
C ASP A 368 2.90 -14.08 -0.14
N SER A 369 2.53 -13.94 1.14
CA SER A 369 1.98 -15.00 1.98
C SER A 369 0.57 -14.70 2.42
N LEU A 370 -0.15 -15.75 2.83
CA LEU A 370 -1.45 -15.62 3.46
C LEU A 370 -1.30 -15.26 4.93
N ILE A 371 -2.17 -14.43 5.44
CA ILE A 371 -2.23 -14.10 6.86
C ILE A 371 -3.62 -14.36 7.43
N VAL A 372 -3.67 -14.46 8.75
CA VAL A 372 -4.92 -14.65 9.49
C VAL A 372 -5.48 -13.30 9.93
N GLY A 373 -6.78 -13.11 9.75
CA GLY A 373 -7.54 -11.97 10.23
C GLY A 373 -8.73 -12.39 11.10
N LEU A 374 -9.27 -11.43 11.83
CA LEU A 374 -10.52 -11.57 12.59
C LEU A 374 -11.54 -10.57 12.05
N VAL A 375 -12.73 -11.03 11.73
CA VAL A 375 -13.82 -10.17 11.27
C VAL A 375 -14.32 -9.28 12.41
N THR A 376 -14.38 -7.98 12.17
CA THR A 376 -14.84 -7.00 13.15
C THR A 376 -16.22 -6.43 12.79
N ASN A 377 -16.55 -6.37 11.51
CA ASN A 377 -17.82 -5.86 11.02
C ASN A 377 -18.16 -6.47 9.65
N ASN A 378 -19.40 -6.92 9.46
CA ASN A 378 -19.91 -7.45 8.20
C ASN A 378 -21.14 -6.69 7.66
N LYS A 379 -21.43 -5.51 8.23
CA LYS A 379 -22.55 -4.65 7.81
C LYS A 379 -22.05 -3.61 6.80
N ASP A 380 -21.72 -4.07 5.60
CA ASP A 380 -21.24 -3.22 4.52
C ASP A 380 -22.31 -2.20 4.09
N PRO A 381 -22.03 -0.88 4.21
CA PRO A 381 -23.00 0.16 3.85
C PRO A 381 -23.34 0.20 2.36
N ASP A 382 -22.41 -0.23 1.49
CA ASP A 382 -22.58 -0.28 0.04
C ASP A 382 -23.22 -1.60 -0.44
N GLN A 383 -23.51 -2.55 0.48
CA GLN A 383 -24.11 -3.86 0.21
C GLN A 383 -23.34 -4.69 -0.84
N MET A 384 -22.04 -4.52 -0.91
CA MET A 384 -21.15 -5.23 -1.83
C MET A 384 -20.65 -6.58 -1.27
N GLY A 385 -21.11 -6.99 -0.07
CA GLY A 385 -20.68 -8.23 0.57
C GLY A 385 -19.25 -8.18 1.11
N ARG A 386 -18.79 -7.02 1.54
CA ARG A 386 -17.47 -6.81 2.14
C ARG A 386 -17.53 -6.92 3.66
N VAL A 387 -16.38 -7.13 4.26
CA VAL A 387 -16.23 -7.17 5.71
C VAL A 387 -15.07 -6.26 6.16
N LYS A 388 -15.08 -5.85 7.40
CA LYS A 388 -13.90 -5.26 8.03
C LYS A 388 -13.19 -6.31 8.88
N VAL A 389 -11.89 -6.25 8.88
CA VAL A 389 -11.05 -7.22 9.59
C VAL A 389 -9.97 -6.52 10.42
N LYS A 390 -9.57 -7.15 11.51
CA LYS A 390 -8.30 -6.91 12.19
C LYS A 390 -7.27 -7.90 11.70
N LEU A 391 -6.04 -7.42 11.48
CA LEU A 391 -4.91 -8.21 11.04
C LEU A 391 -3.83 -8.21 12.15
N PRO A 392 -3.97 -9.05 13.21
CA PRO A 392 -3.11 -8.95 14.40
C PRO A 392 -1.62 -9.09 14.11
N ALA A 393 -1.26 -9.79 13.02
CA ALA A 393 0.12 -9.93 12.58
C ALA A 393 0.68 -8.65 11.92
N LEU A 394 -0.18 -7.72 11.45
CA LEU A 394 0.23 -6.50 10.76
C LEU A 394 -0.08 -5.24 11.58
N SER A 395 -1.28 -5.14 12.13
CA SER A 395 -1.74 -3.96 12.87
C SER A 395 -2.90 -4.33 13.80
N ASN A 396 -3.01 -3.64 14.93
CA ASN A 396 -4.17 -3.76 15.80
C ASN A 396 -5.36 -2.90 15.35
N GLU A 397 -5.22 -2.14 14.27
CA GLU A 397 -6.27 -1.29 13.73
C GLU A 397 -7.23 -2.09 12.84
N GLU A 398 -8.46 -1.60 12.74
CA GLU A 398 -9.47 -2.16 11.84
C GLU A 398 -9.15 -1.76 10.40
N SER A 399 -9.32 -2.69 9.45
CA SER A 399 -9.16 -2.44 8.02
C SER A 399 -10.29 -1.56 7.46
N PHE A 400 -10.11 -1.10 6.25
CA PHE A 400 -11.23 -0.66 5.41
C PHE A 400 -12.10 -1.86 5.00
N TRP A 401 -13.18 -1.63 4.22
CA TRP A 401 -14.04 -2.69 3.71
C TRP A 401 -13.32 -3.61 2.73
N VAL A 402 -13.11 -4.85 3.14
CA VAL A 402 -12.35 -5.87 2.41
C VAL A 402 -13.31 -6.77 1.63
N PRO A 403 -13.11 -6.96 0.32
CA PRO A 403 -13.89 -7.90 -0.47
C PRO A 403 -13.74 -9.34 0.03
N VAL A 404 -14.84 -10.11 -0.03
CA VAL A 404 -14.84 -11.54 0.31
C VAL A 404 -14.95 -12.34 -0.98
N ALA A 405 -13.99 -13.24 -1.21
CA ALA A 405 -14.04 -14.18 -2.31
C ALA A 405 -15.11 -15.25 -2.03
N VAL A 406 -16.01 -15.42 -2.97
CA VAL A 406 -17.08 -16.44 -2.92
C VAL A 406 -17.04 -17.29 -4.18
N PRO A 407 -17.51 -18.55 -4.16
CA PRO A 407 -17.47 -19.45 -5.32
C PRO A 407 -18.16 -18.89 -6.57
N ALA A 408 -19.17 -18.07 -6.39
CA ALA A 408 -19.87 -17.40 -7.49
C ALA A 408 -20.43 -16.05 -7.03
N ALA A 409 -20.20 -15.01 -7.83
CA ALA A 409 -20.72 -13.65 -7.61
C ALA A 409 -21.18 -13.05 -8.95
N GLY A 410 -22.47 -13.02 -9.19
CA GLY A 410 -23.08 -12.39 -10.35
C GLY A 410 -24.17 -11.42 -9.93
N ASN A 411 -24.76 -10.68 -10.89
CA ASN A 411 -25.87 -9.80 -10.58
C ASN A 411 -27.05 -10.64 -10.09
N GLU A 412 -27.49 -10.39 -8.85
CA GLU A 412 -28.59 -11.10 -8.16
C GLU A 412 -28.47 -12.64 -8.11
N ARG A 413 -27.24 -13.17 -8.27
CA ARG A 413 -26.97 -14.62 -8.21
C ARG A 413 -25.61 -14.94 -7.62
N GLY A 414 -25.47 -16.07 -6.98
CA GLY A 414 -24.21 -16.53 -6.43
C GLY A 414 -24.38 -17.43 -5.20
N LEU A 415 -23.26 -17.77 -4.58
CA LEU A 415 -23.23 -18.44 -3.28
C LEU A 415 -22.66 -17.43 -2.26
N SER A 416 -23.52 -16.87 -1.44
CA SER A 416 -23.14 -15.88 -0.42
C SER A 416 -23.15 -16.53 0.97
N MET A 417 -21.96 -16.68 1.55
CA MET A 417 -21.73 -17.08 2.94
C MET A 417 -20.70 -16.11 3.52
N LEU A 418 -21.19 -14.94 3.97
CA LEU A 418 -20.30 -13.93 4.51
C LEU A 418 -19.89 -14.29 5.94
N PRO A 419 -18.60 -14.15 6.26
CA PRO A 419 -18.12 -14.34 7.63
C PRO A 419 -18.81 -13.37 8.58
N VAL A 420 -19.10 -13.82 9.80
CA VAL A 420 -19.68 -12.98 10.85
C VAL A 420 -18.63 -12.42 11.78
N GLN A 421 -19.00 -11.41 12.56
CA GLN A 421 -18.10 -10.78 13.53
C GLN A 421 -17.55 -11.82 14.51
N GLY A 422 -16.23 -11.82 14.69
CA GLY A 422 -15.48 -12.73 15.55
C GLY A 422 -14.87 -13.92 14.80
N GLU A 423 -15.33 -14.24 13.58
CA GLU A 423 -14.78 -15.35 12.82
C GLU A 423 -13.34 -15.08 12.34
N GLN A 424 -12.59 -16.17 12.32
CA GLN A 424 -11.23 -16.19 11.80
C GLN A 424 -11.25 -16.41 10.28
N VAL A 425 -10.52 -15.55 9.56
CA VAL A 425 -10.47 -15.57 8.08
C VAL A 425 -9.03 -15.58 7.58
N ILE A 426 -8.84 -16.12 6.38
CA ILE A 426 -7.58 -16.08 5.64
C ILE A 426 -7.62 -14.89 4.68
N ILE A 427 -6.54 -14.11 4.72
CA ILE A 427 -6.37 -12.90 3.91
C ILE A 427 -5.25 -13.10 2.91
N GLY A 428 -5.53 -12.81 1.65
CA GLY A 428 -4.55 -12.61 0.59
C GLY A 428 -4.47 -11.14 0.18
N PHE A 429 -3.42 -10.78 -0.56
CA PHE A 429 -3.19 -9.39 -0.99
C PHE A 429 -3.04 -9.30 -2.50
N GLU A 430 -3.71 -8.34 -3.11
CA GLU A 430 -3.63 -8.08 -4.53
C GLU A 430 -2.20 -7.63 -4.91
N ASN A 431 -1.56 -8.37 -5.81
CA ASN A 431 -0.17 -8.12 -6.22
C ASN A 431 0.82 -7.99 -5.04
N GLY A 432 0.50 -8.63 -3.90
CA GLY A 432 1.30 -8.52 -2.68
C GLY A 432 1.15 -7.21 -1.91
N ASP A 433 0.32 -6.28 -2.35
CA ASP A 433 0.13 -4.98 -1.68
C ASP A 433 -0.74 -5.11 -0.42
N PRO A 434 -0.17 -4.93 0.79
CA PRO A 434 -0.91 -5.07 2.04
C PRO A 434 -2.08 -4.08 2.19
N SER A 435 -2.11 -3.02 1.40
CA SER A 435 -3.22 -2.06 1.38
C SER A 435 -4.43 -2.54 0.57
N HIS A 436 -4.30 -3.66 -0.17
CA HIS A 436 -5.32 -4.27 -1.00
C HIS A 436 -5.64 -5.71 -0.58
N PRO A 437 -6.18 -5.92 0.64
CA PRO A 437 -6.52 -7.25 1.16
C PRO A 437 -7.79 -7.82 0.52
N TYR A 438 -7.86 -9.17 0.46
CA TYR A 438 -9.03 -9.98 0.13
C TYR A 438 -9.23 -11.07 1.16
N VAL A 439 -10.47 -11.27 1.63
CA VAL A 439 -10.85 -12.45 2.41
C VAL A 439 -11.05 -13.62 1.45
N LEU A 440 -10.28 -14.68 1.63
CA LEU A 440 -10.33 -15.89 0.80
C LEU A 440 -11.27 -16.95 1.36
N GLY A 441 -11.56 -16.90 2.66
CA GLY A 441 -12.48 -17.81 3.34
C GLY A 441 -12.30 -17.78 4.86
N SER A 442 -13.20 -18.46 5.58
CA SER A 442 -13.15 -18.66 7.02
C SER A 442 -12.42 -19.96 7.38
N VAL A 443 -11.88 -20.03 8.59
CA VAL A 443 -11.13 -21.19 9.11
C VAL A 443 -11.67 -21.57 10.48
N PHE A 444 -12.01 -22.84 10.66
CA PHE A 444 -12.26 -23.37 11.98
C PHE A 444 -10.99 -23.33 12.84
N ASN A 445 -11.16 -23.19 14.14
CA ASN A 445 -10.06 -23.03 15.09
C ASN A 445 -10.34 -23.76 16.42
N GLY A 446 -9.53 -23.51 17.43
CA GLY A 446 -9.69 -24.15 18.74
C GLY A 446 -10.97 -23.77 19.49
N SER A 447 -11.52 -22.58 19.21
CA SER A 447 -12.76 -22.05 19.80
C SER A 447 -13.97 -22.33 18.91
N ASP A 448 -13.82 -22.05 17.61
CA ASP A 448 -14.88 -22.21 16.61
C ASP A 448 -14.66 -23.54 15.88
N LYS A 449 -15.33 -24.60 16.36
CA LYS A 449 -15.21 -25.95 15.82
C LYS A 449 -16.41 -26.28 14.93
N PRO A 450 -16.24 -27.10 13.88
CA PRO A 450 -17.39 -27.68 13.21
C PRO A 450 -18.18 -28.52 14.21
N GLY A 451 -19.48 -28.29 14.32
CA GLY A 451 -20.34 -29.14 15.12
C GLY A 451 -20.33 -30.60 14.59
N SER A 452 -20.73 -31.56 15.43
CA SER A 452 -20.73 -32.99 15.05
C SER A 452 -21.48 -33.29 13.74
N GLU A 453 -22.51 -32.50 13.42
CA GLU A 453 -23.28 -32.62 12.17
C GLU A 453 -22.52 -32.08 10.94
N MET A 454 -21.46 -31.26 11.15
CA MET A 454 -20.65 -30.66 10.10
C MET A 454 -19.22 -31.23 10.04
N ALA A 455 -18.82 -32.03 11.01
CA ALA A 455 -17.54 -32.71 11.04
C ALA A 455 -17.62 -33.96 10.13
N VAL A 456 -17.57 -33.74 8.83
CA VAL A 456 -17.70 -34.80 7.81
C VAL A 456 -16.33 -35.26 7.37
N ASP A 457 -16.04 -36.55 7.54
CA ASP A 457 -14.76 -37.20 7.23
C ASP A 457 -14.89 -38.28 6.14
N ASP A 458 -16.10 -38.49 5.63
CA ASP A 458 -16.48 -39.51 4.64
C ASP A 458 -16.78 -38.96 3.23
N GLY A 459 -16.45 -37.67 2.99
CA GLY A 459 -16.76 -36.98 1.73
C GLY A 459 -18.18 -36.42 1.64
N SER A 460 -18.94 -36.44 2.73
CA SER A 460 -20.28 -35.83 2.80
C SER A 460 -20.19 -34.30 2.69
N PHE A 461 -21.28 -33.70 2.24
CA PHE A 461 -21.48 -32.26 2.19
C PHE A 461 -22.44 -31.82 3.32
N ALA A 462 -22.04 -30.82 4.09
CA ALA A 462 -22.85 -30.23 5.14
C ALA A 462 -22.96 -28.70 4.96
N LEU A 463 -24.18 -28.18 5.02
CA LEU A 463 -24.49 -26.75 5.02
C LEU A 463 -25.37 -26.43 6.23
N LYS A 464 -24.91 -25.57 7.11
CA LYS A 464 -25.63 -25.15 8.31
C LYS A 464 -25.54 -23.64 8.47
N SER A 465 -26.65 -22.99 8.74
CA SER A 465 -26.74 -21.56 9.02
C SER A 465 -27.51 -21.36 10.32
N ASP A 466 -27.08 -20.39 11.14
CA ASP A 466 -27.74 -20.06 12.41
C ASP A 466 -29.08 -19.32 12.21
N HIS A 467 -29.32 -18.76 11.02
CA HIS A 467 -30.52 -17.99 10.75
C HIS A 467 -31.30 -18.53 9.56
N LYS A 468 -30.98 -18.09 8.36
CA LYS A 468 -31.76 -18.43 7.15
C LYS A 468 -30.86 -19.06 6.10
N ALA A 469 -31.27 -20.17 5.54
CA ALA A 469 -30.73 -20.71 4.31
C ALA A 469 -31.73 -20.49 3.18
N LEU A 470 -31.28 -19.99 2.03
CA LEU A 470 -32.08 -19.78 0.83
C LEU A 470 -31.46 -20.53 -0.35
N VAL A 471 -32.22 -21.41 -0.98
CA VAL A 471 -31.87 -21.99 -2.27
C VAL A 471 -32.94 -21.54 -3.25
N ALA A 472 -32.55 -20.81 -4.28
CA ALA A 472 -33.47 -20.27 -5.28
C ALA A 472 -32.85 -20.39 -6.68
N ALA A 473 -33.67 -20.71 -7.66
CA ALA A 473 -33.31 -20.73 -9.08
C ALA A 473 -34.41 -20.05 -9.90
N LYS A 474 -34.05 -19.50 -11.07
CA LYS A 474 -35.02 -18.96 -12.04
C LYS A 474 -35.76 -20.07 -12.77
N GLU A 475 -35.15 -21.23 -12.88
CA GLU A 475 -35.69 -22.43 -13.53
C GLU A 475 -35.86 -23.53 -12.48
N ASP A 476 -35.42 -24.72 -12.74
CA ASP A 476 -35.67 -25.89 -11.90
C ASP A 476 -34.65 -26.01 -10.73
N ILE A 477 -35.14 -26.50 -9.59
CA ILE A 477 -34.33 -27.03 -8.50
C ILE A 477 -34.57 -28.54 -8.44
N THR A 478 -33.56 -29.33 -8.73
CA THR A 478 -33.64 -30.79 -8.65
C THR A 478 -32.87 -31.29 -7.42
N ILE A 479 -33.58 -32.05 -6.55
CA ILE A 479 -32.97 -32.74 -5.41
C ILE A 479 -33.13 -34.23 -5.65
N ARG A 480 -32.04 -34.96 -5.78
CA ARG A 480 -32.04 -36.39 -6.12
C ARG A 480 -31.15 -37.17 -5.17
N THR A 481 -31.58 -38.34 -4.77
CA THR A 481 -30.77 -39.35 -4.10
C THR A 481 -30.95 -40.68 -4.83
N ASP A 482 -29.84 -41.35 -5.15
CA ASP A 482 -29.90 -42.60 -5.95
C ASP A 482 -30.22 -43.85 -5.09
N ALA A 483 -29.80 -43.86 -3.83
CA ALA A 483 -29.98 -45.03 -2.95
C ALA A 483 -30.35 -44.66 -1.50
N GLY A 484 -30.58 -43.41 -1.20
CA GLY A 484 -30.86 -42.92 0.15
C GLY A 484 -32.29 -42.45 0.35
N LYS A 485 -32.52 -41.68 1.39
CA LYS A 485 -33.81 -41.06 1.72
C LYS A 485 -33.65 -39.54 1.67
N LEU A 486 -34.62 -38.85 1.10
CA LEU A 486 -34.78 -37.41 1.34
C LEU A 486 -35.58 -37.22 2.64
N ILE A 487 -34.97 -36.61 3.63
CA ILE A 487 -35.57 -36.32 4.94
C ILE A 487 -35.76 -34.81 5.06
N ILE A 488 -37.03 -34.36 5.20
CA ILE A 488 -37.36 -32.97 5.52
C ILE A 488 -37.93 -32.98 6.95
N GLN A 489 -37.23 -32.34 7.88
CA GLN A 489 -37.61 -32.30 9.28
C GLN A 489 -37.70 -30.86 9.77
N VAL A 490 -38.86 -30.48 10.29
CA VAL A 490 -39.12 -29.19 10.93
C VAL A 490 -39.40 -29.41 12.41
N LYS A 491 -38.59 -28.85 13.28
CA LYS A 491 -38.75 -28.89 14.72
C LYS A 491 -39.36 -27.56 15.19
N GLY A 492 -40.66 -27.53 15.50
CA GLY A 492 -41.34 -26.38 16.08
C GLY A 492 -41.77 -25.29 15.09
N GLY A 493 -42.09 -25.67 13.88
CA GLY A 493 -42.64 -24.77 12.84
C GLY A 493 -43.44 -25.53 11.79
N ASP A 494 -43.83 -24.87 10.73
CA ASP A 494 -44.62 -25.42 9.64
C ASP A 494 -43.77 -25.73 8.41
N VAL A 495 -44.11 -26.82 7.70
CA VAL A 495 -43.67 -27.04 6.33
C VAL A 495 -44.74 -26.42 5.42
N LYS A 496 -44.38 -25.38 4.69
CA LYS A 496 -45.27 -24.72 3.76
C LYS A 496 -44.79 -24.97 2.33
N GLU A 497 -45.58 -25.75 1.60
CA GLU A 497 -45.40 -25.96 0.16
C GLU A 497 -46.43 -25.10 -0.58
N THR A 498 -46.01 -24.26 -1.50
CA THR A 498 -46.90 -23.40 -2.26
C THR A 498 -46.49 -23.46 -3.73
N ALA A 499 -47.39 -23.95 -4.58
CA ALA A 499 -47.25 -23.87 -6.03
C ALA A 499 -48.09 -22.68 -6.52
N ASN A 500 -47.45 -21.52 -6.70
CA ASN A 500 -48.10 -20.34 -7.28
C ASN A 500 -47.71 -20.26 -8.75
N ALA A 501 -48.69 -20.28 -9.62
CA ALA A 501 -48.49 -19.85 -11.00
C ALA A 501 -48.34 -18.33 -11.02
N GLY A 502 -47.33 -17.79 -11.73
CA GLY A 502 -47.28 -16.38 -12.08
C GLY A 502 -48.52 -15.94 -12.85
N GLN A 503 -48.67 -14.64 -13.19
CA GLN A 503 -49.85 -14.13 -13.90
C GLN A 503 -50.17 -15.00 -15.13
N GLY A 504 -51.30 -15.74 -15.06
CA GLY A 504 -51.84 -16.57 -16.16
C GLY A 504 -51.37 -18.03 -16.21
N GLY A 505 -50.56 -18.51 -15.26
CA GLY A 505 -50.11 -19.91 -15.21
C GLY A 505 -50.90 -20.76 -14.20
N GLN A 506 -50.90 -22.08 -14.39
CA GLN A 506 -51.43 -23.07 -13.43
C GLN A 506 -50.26 -23.77 -12.74
N GLY A 507 -50.14 -23.58 -11.43
CA GLY A 507 -49.17 -24.34 -10.62
C GLY A 507 -49.71 -25.73 -10.33
N SER A 508 -48.86 -26.76 -10.37
CA SER A 508 -49.23 -28.11 -9.98
C SER A 508 -48.23 -28.70 -8.99
N TYR A 509 -48.77 -29.53 -8.09
CA TYR A 509 -47.95 -30.41 -7.26
C TYR A 509 -48.25 -31.85 -7.67
N THR A 510 -47.24 -32.59 -8.10
CA THR A 510 -47.39 -33.99 -8.50
C THR A 510 -46.44 -34.86 -7.69
N GLY A 511 -46.97 -35.84 -6.96
CA GLY A 511 -46.20 -36.88 -6.28
C GLY A 511 -46.48 -38.23 -6.92
N GLN A 512 -45.44 -38.94 -7.38
CA GLN A 512 -45.54 -40.32 -7.87
C GLN A 512 -44.77 -41.24 -6.93
N PHE A 513 -45.41 -42.28 -6.45
CA PHE A 513 -44.83 -43.23 -5.48
C PHE A 513 -45.05 -44.66 -6.01
N ASP A 514 -44.00 -45.40 -6.21
CA ASP A 514 -44.07 -46.83 -6.60
C ASP A 514 -44.34 -47.72 -5.37
N GLY A 515 -44.31 -47.16 -4.19
CA GLY A 515 -44.59 -47.82 -2.93
C GLY A 515 -45.76 -47.19 -2.17
N GLN A 516 -45.64 -47.07 -0.87
CA GLN A 516 -46.67 -46.55 0.00
C GLN A 516 -46.53 -45.01 0.20
N PHE A 517 -47.61 -44.28 -0.01
CA PHE A 517 -47.77 -42.92 0.48
C PHE A 517 -48.58 -42.92 1.78
N SER A 518 -48.03 -42.37 2.86
CA SER A 518 -48.71 -42.34 4.17
C SER A 518 -48.67 -40.91 4.74
N VAL A 519 -49.83 -40.40 5.11
CA VAL A 519 -49.98 -39.15 5.85
C VAL A 519 -50.54 -39.44 7.24
N LYS A 520 -49.86 -39.01 8.30
CA LYS A 520 -50.32 -39.16 9.69
C LYS A 520 -50.27 -37.78 10.36
N ALA A 521 -51.39 -37.35 10.91
CA ALA A 521 -51.48 -36.13 11.70
C ALA A 521 -52.14 -36.45 13.05
N SER A 522 -51.65 -35.77 14.13
CA SER A 522 -52.23 -35.95 15.46
C SER A 522 -53.55 -35.22 15.67
N GLN A 523 -53.83 -34.19 14.86
CA GLN A 523 -55.05 -33.38 15.00
C GLN A 523 -55.99 -33.53 13.79
N ALA A 524 -55.57 -33.10 12.60
CA ALA A 524 -56.40 -33.13 11.42
C ALA A 524 -55.59 -33.30 10.13
N VAL A 525 -56.18 -33.91 9.12
CA VAL A 525 -55.76 -33.82 7.71
C VAL A 525 -56.91 -33.15 6.97
N GLN A 526 -56.65 -32.00 6.33
CA GLN A 526 -57.66 -31.25 5.57
C GLN A 526 -57.28 -31.27 4.08
N ILE A 527 -58.18 -31.60 3.22
CA ILE A 527 -58.02 -31.62 1.76
C ILE A 527 -59.18 -30.82 1.16
N GLU A 528 -58.88 -29.69 0.56
CA GLU A 528 -59.82 -28.77 -0.03
C GLU A 528 -59.52 -28.50 -1.50
N SER A 529 -60.54 -28.47 -2.34
CA SER A 529 -60.48 -28.04 -3.73
C SER A 529 -61.68 -27.23 -4.09
N GLN A 530 -61.55 -26.15 -4.83
CA GLN A 530 -62.66 -25.35 -5.34
C GLN A 530 -63.40 -26.05 -6.48
N MET A 531 -62.79 -27.05 -7.12
CA MET A 531 -63.40 -27.74 -8.26
C MET A 531 -63.68 -29.23 -7.97
N GLN A 532 -62.62 -29.99 -7.69
CA GLN A 532 -62.83 -31.47 -7.55
C GLN A 532 -61.67 -32.04 -6.67
N VAL A 533 -62.03 -32.98 -5.81
CA VAL A 533 -61.15 -33.96 -5.17
C VAL A 533 -61.49 -35.35 -5.74
N GLN A 534 -60.49 -36.00 -6.36
CA GLN A 534 -60.71 -37.34 -6.95
C GLN A 534 -59.80 -38.36 -6.26
N ILE A 535 -60.38 -39.46 -5.78
CA ILE A 535 -59.62 -40.58 -5.17
C ILE A 535 -60.00 -41.83 -5.97
N LYS A 536 -59.01 -42.48 -6.59
CA LYS A 536 -59.18 -43.71 -7.35
C LYS A 536 -58.23 -44.78 -6.85
N ALA A 537 -58.75 -45.93 -6.53
CA ALA A 537 -57.94 -47.10 -6.16
C ALA A 537 -58.74 -48.36 -6.42
N PRO A 538 -58.11 -49.55 -6.61
CA PRO A 538 -58.86 -50.85 -6.64
C PRO A 538 -59.70 -51.09 -5.39
N GLN A 539 -59.22 -50.57 -4.24
CA GLN A 539 -59.96 -50.62 -2.97
C GLN A 539 -59.76 -49.31 -2.20
N ILE A 540 -60.83 -48.72 -1.73
CA ILE A 540 -60.85 -47.56 -0.86
C ILE A 540 -61.49 -47.96 0.46
N SER A 541 -60.76 -47.77 1.60
CA SER A 541 -61.27 -48.01 2.94
C SER A 541 -61.28 -46.69 3.71
N ILE A 542 -62.42 -46.27 4.22
CA ILE A 542 -62.58 -45.09 5.06
C ILE A 542 -63.11 -45.58 6.42
N GLN A 543 -62.31 -45.38 7.48
CA GLN A 543 -62.66 -45.80 8.84
C GLN A 543 -62.62 -44.63 9.79
N ALA A 544 -63.63 -44.42 10.60
CA ALA A 544 -63.66 -43.43 11.65
C ALA A 544 -64.01 -44.11 12.99
N GLN A 545 -63.31 -43.73 14.06
CA GLN A 545 -63.65 -44.16 15.43
C GLN A 545 -64.84 -43.38 16.00
N GLY A 546 -65.18 -42.26 15.41
CA GLY A 546 -66.35 -41.43 15.70
C GLY A 546 -67.28 -41.33 14.48
N PRO A 547 -68.13 -40.32 14.43
CA PRO A 547 -68.99 -40.11 13.29
C PRO A 547 -68.25 -39.92 11.99
N LEU A 548 -68.64 -40.63 10.93
CA LEU A 548 -68.24 -40.31 9.55
C LEU A 548 -69.39 -39.53 8.91
N GLN A 549 -69.11 -38.28 8.48
CA GLN A 549 -70.08 -37.42 7.83
C GLN A 549 -69.78 -37.29 6.35
N LEU A 550 -70.70 -37.58 5.48
CA LEU A 550 -70.63 -37.29 4.05
C LEU A 550 -71.77 -36.33 3.72
N GLN A 551 -71.43 -35.16 3.17
CA GLN A 551 -72.40 -34.13 2.85
C GLN A 551 -72.21 -33.65 1.41
N GLY A 552 -73.23 -33.52 0.65
CA GLY A 552 -73.19 -33.02 -0.73
C GLY A 552 -74.61 -32.83 -1.29
N ASN A 553 -74.71 -32.16 -2.42
CA ASN A 553 -75.99 -31.95 -3.07
C ASN A 553 -75.89 -32.26 -4.59
N PRO A 554 -76.19 -33.49 -5.05
CA PRO A 554 -76.48 -34.68 -4.25
C PRO A 554 -75.25 -35.43 -3.75
N VAL A 555 -75.42 -36.36 -2.80
CA VAL A 555 -74.49 -37.45 -2.53
C VAL A 555 -74.89 -38.65 -3.35
N GLN A 556 -74.10 -39.09 -4.29
CA GLN A 556 -74.36 -40.27 -5.13
C GLN A 556 -73.42 -41.40 -4.72
N ILE A 557 -74.00 -42.58 -4.45
CA ILE A 557 -73.28 -43.82 -4.16
C ILE A 557 -73.65 -44.84 -5.19
N ASP A 558 -72.75 -45.23 -6.05
CA ASP A 558 -72.95 -46.23 -7.08
C ASP A 558 -72.08 -47.45 -6.84
N GLY A 559 -72.61 -48.57 -6.57
CA GLY A 559 -71.94 -49.84 -6.28
C GLY A 559 -71.73 -50.75 -7.48
N GLY A 560 -72.16 -50.38 -8.65
CA GLY A 560 -72.11 -51.23 -9.84
C GLY A 560 -72.96 -52.54 -9.65
N SER A 561 -72.42 -53.44 -8.84
CA SER A 561 -73.07 -54.73 -8.57
C SER A 561 -73.91 -54.73 -7.27
N ALA A 562 -73.49 -54.06 -6.24
CA ALA A 562 -74.16 -53.95 -4.96
C ALA A 562 -73.69 -52.78 -4.11
N VAL A 563 -74.60 -52.17 -3.37
CA VAL A 563 -74.32 -51.26 -2.25
C VAL A 563 -74.86 -51.95 -0.99
N THR A 564 -74.00 -52.27 -0.02
CA THR A 564 -74.40 -52.85 1.25
C THR A 564 -74.31 -51.83 2.34
N ILE A 565 -75.41 -51.52 3.01
CA ILE A 565 -75.47 -50.64 4.18
C ILE A 565 -75.94 -51.48 5.37
N SER A 566 -75.15 -51.56 6.44
CA SER A 566 -75.54 -52.28 7.64
C SER A 566 -75.31 -51.40 8.87
N GLY A 567 -76.28 -51.46 9.80
CA GLY A 567 -76.16 -50.67 11.05
C GLY A 567 -77.34 -50.98 11.97
N GLY A 568 -77.30 -50.64 13.26
CA GLY A 568 -78.40 -50.85 14.21
C GLY A 568 -79.67 -50.06 13.88
N ILE A 569 -79.48 -48.85 13.32
CA ILE A 569 -80.59 -48.04 12.79
C ILE A 569 -80.11 -47.46 11.45
N ILE A 570 -80.93 -47.63 10.39
CA ILE A 570 -80.73 -47.07 9.07
C ILE A 570 -81.91 -46.16 8.78
N ASN A 571 -81.73 -44.85 8.74
CA ASN A 571 -82.74 -43.87 8.35
C ASN A 571 -82.45 -43.42 6.91
N LEU A 572 -83.38 -43.71 6.00
CA LEU A 572 -83.34 -43.20 4.63
C LEU A 572 -84.49 -42.18 4.53
N GLY A 573 -84.11 -40.88 4.64
CA GLY A 573 -85.03 -39.75 4.65
C GLY A 573 -85.53 -39.33 3.28
#